data_fde7645639000eddfc6ccdbefbc34e23
#
_entry.id   fde7645639000eddfc6ccdbefbc34e23
#
_cell.length_a   1.000
_cell.length_b   1.000
_cell.length_c   1.000
_cell.angle_alpha   90.00
_cell.angle_beta   90.00
_cell.angle_gamma   90.00
#
_symmetry.space_group_name_H-M   'P 1'
#
loop_
_entity.id
_entity.type
_entity.pdbx_description
1 polymer ?
#
loop_
_entity_poly.entity_id
_entity_poly.type
_entity_poly.pdbx_seq_one_letter_code
_entity_poly.pdbx_strand_id
1 'polypeptide(L)'
;HDSLYNGFKDQNATKGGHIKGAIQFTTAWLDYIADDKFESFAKDKGISKDKTIVFYDSNLDDLQRISTEFAAKGYKVKVFKDFINYANADYPLESFPNYQLSVSPQWLNAVIHGEKPETYTNDKLMIFEVSWGDLEKAKSYTQHIVGAYHFNTDWIENDPVWNLSTPKVIEQNLIKNGITKDKTIVLYTENQLAALRVLWALKWAGVEDVRFLNGGLTGWVDANLPTETQVNIPTPVASFGTTIPQHPEINLSMPYDVIKAQKENGLKLISNRSWDEYTGKISGYDYIPGKGEPYGAIWGFAGTDSSNLADYYDPDHTLRNPLEIVELWKQQGINKDDHLAFYCGTGWRASVPWFMTNMMGWKNTYVYDGGWNAWQMDSKYPVQKGAPNNMSKPDAHNDFG
;
A
#
# COMPACT_ATOMS: atom_id res chain seq x y z
N HIS A 1 6.20 -2.00 -15.88
CA HIS A 1 5.24 -2.36 -14.83
C HIS A 1 5.85 -2.17 -13.44
N ASP A 2 5.01 -2.17 -12.42
CA ASP A 2 5.39 -1.83 -11.05
C ASP A 2 6.55 -2.65 -10.51
N SER A 3 6.51 -3.97 -10.69
CA SER A 3 7.52 -4.87 -10.14
C SER A 3 8.91 -4.58 -10.69
N LEU A 4 9.05 -4.38 -12.00
CA LEU A 4 10.32 -4.02 -12.62
C LEU A 4 10.81 -2.66 -12.13
N TYR A 5 9.93 -1.66 -12.16
CA TYR A 5 10.26 -0.31 -11.71
C TYR A 5 10.74 -0.29 -10.26
N ASN A 6 10.07 -1.05 -9.39
CA ASN A 6 10.38 -1.12 -7.97
C ASN A 6 11.69 -1.84 -7.65
N GLY A 7 12.11 -2.82 -8.46
CA GLY A 7 13.35 -3.53 -8.21
C GLY A 7 13.41 -4.99 -8.64
N PHE A 8 12.28 -5.65 -8.91
CA PHE A 8 12.29 -7.02 -9.42
C PHE A 8 12.92 -7.05 -10.82
N LYS A 9 13.76 -8.03 -11.06
CA LYS A 9 14.40 -8.18 -12.37
C LYS A 9 13.50 -8.95 -13.34
N ASP A 10 13.64 -8.65 -14.63
CA ASP A 10 13.19 -9.55 -15.68
C ASP A 10 13.99 -10.85 -15.61
N GLN A 11 13.37 -11.98 -16.01
CA GLN A 11 14.04 -13.29 -15.98
C GLN A 11 15.34 -13.35 -16.79
N ASN A 12 15.50 -12.49 -17.80
CA ASN A 12 16.68 -12.42 -18.67
C ASN A 12 17.68 -11.35 -18.23
N ALA A 13 17.43 -10.66 -17.13
CA ALA A 13 18.26 -9.58 -16.61
C ALA A 13 18.96 -9.98 -15.30
N THR A 14 20.11 -9.37 -15.04
CA THR A 14 20.88 -9.58 -13.82
C THR A 14 20.41 -8.72 -12.66
N LYS A 15 19.71 -7.63 -12.95
CA LYS A 15 19.11 -6.73 -11.95
C LYS A 15 17.85 -6.06 -12.49
N GLY A 16 17.00 -5.59 -11.57
CA GLY A 16 15.80 -4.82 -11.86
C GLY A 16 15.92 -3.38 -11.40
N GLY A 17 14.80 -2.68 -11.43
CA GLY A 17 14.72 -1.27 -11.10
C GLY A 17 14.47 -0.41 -12.33
N HIS A 18 14.68 0.90 -12.18
CA HIS A 18 14.46 1.87 -13.26
C HIS A 18 15.69 2.74 -13.47
N ILE A 19 15.86 3.25 -14.69
CA ILE A 19 16.91 4.20 -15.02
C ILE A 19 16.69 5.46 -14.19
N LYS A 20 17.75 6.01 -13.62
CA LYS A 20 17.69 7.21 -12.78
C LYS A 20 16.92 8.33 -13.46
N GLY A 21 15.94 8.88 -12.76
CA GLY A 21 15.09 9.95 -13.26
C GLY A 21 13.94 9.47 -14.17
N ALA A 22 13.84 8.18 -14.46
CA ALA A 22 12.70 7.64 -15.18
C ALA A 22 11.43 7.71 -14.33
N ILE A 23 10.33 8.08 -14.95
CA ILE A 23 9.01 8.04 -14.36
C ILE A 23 8.31 6.74 -14.76
N GLN A 24 7.35 6.33 -13.94
CA GLN A 24 6.54 5.14 -14.22
C GLN A 24 5.31 5.52 -15.04
N PHE A 25 5.06 4.77 -16.10
CA PHE A 25 3.78 4.76 -16.79
C PHE A 25 3.50 3.33 -17.26
N THR A 26 2.64 2.62 -16.54
CA THR A 26 2.34 1.22 -16.83
C THR A 26 1.38 1.10 -18.02
N THR A 27 1.70 0.23 -18.98
CA THR A 27 0.90 0.05 -20.20
C THR A 27 -0.56 -0.31 -19.90
N ALA A 28 -0.82 -1.12 -18.87
CA ALA A 28 -2.17 -1.48 -18.46
C ALA A 28 -3.06 -0.29 -18.09
N TRP A 29 -2.49 0.85 -17.70
CA TRP A 29 -3.26 2.04 -17.37
C TRP A 29 -4.04 2.59 -18.57
N LEU A 30 -3.56 2.32 -19.80
CA LEU A 30 -4.23 2.74 -21.02
C LEU A 30 -5.66 2.21 -21.12
N ASP A 31 -5.97 1.11 -20.47
CA ASP A 31 -7.30 0.50 -20.47
C ASP A 31 -8.25 1.14 -19.43
N TYR A 32 -7.73 1.95 -18.52
CA TYR A 32 -8.47 2.49 -17.38
C TYR A 32 -8.63 4.01 -17.41
N ILE A 33 -7.76 4.73 -18.11
CA ILE A 33 -7.78 6.19 -18.14
C ILE A 33 -8.90 6.67 -19.09
N ALA A 34 -9.79 7.54 -18.59
CA ALA A 34 -10.81 8.15 -19.42
C ALA A 34 -10.18 9.04 -20.50
N ASP A 35 -10.72 9.00 -21.73
CA ASP A 35 -10.13 9.70 -22.87
C ASP A 35 -10.00 11.21 -22.63
N ASP A 36 -10.98 11.83 -22.03
CA ASP A 36 -10.96 13.26 -21.69
C ASP A 36 -9.99 13.62 -20.55
N LYS A 37 -9.50 12.62 -19.81
CA LYS A 37 -8.51 12.79 -18.74
C LYS A 37 -7.08 12.47 -19.16
N PHE A 38 -6.89 11.82 -20.29
CA PHE A 38 -5.59 11.25 -20.67
C PHE A 38 -4.48 12.31 -20.72
N GLU A 39 -4.71 13.43 -21.39
CA GLU A 39 -3.68 14.46 -21.55
C GLU A 39 -3.29 15.10 -20.24
N SER A 40 -4.27 15.42 -19.37
CA SER A 40 -3.99 15.99 -18.05
C SER A 40 -3.31 14.98 -17.13
N PHE A 41 -3.75 13.72 -17.16
CA PHE A 41 -3.10 12.66 -16.38
C PHE A 41 -1.65 12.42 -16.81
N ALA A 42 -1.40 12.35 -18.12
CA ALA A 42 -0.04 12.22 -18.64
C ALA A 42 0.84 13.40 -18.22
N LYS A 43 0.30 14.62 -18.26
CA LYS A 43 0.99 15.83 -17.81
C LYS A 43 1.36 15.76 -16.34
N ASP A 44 0.46 15.29 -15.48
CA ASP A 44 0.70 15.09 -14.06
C ASP A 44 1.85 14.10 -13.80
N LYS A 45 2.02 13.10 -14.68
CA LYS A 45 3.16 12.18 -14.66
C LYS A 45 4.44 12.77 -15.26
N GLY A 46 4.41 13.97 -15.78
CA GLY A 46 5.56 14.64 -16.41
C GLY A 46 5.67 14.42 -17.90
N ILE A 47 4.63 13.90 -18.55
CA ILE A 47 4.58 13.62 -19.98
C ILE A 47 3.77 14.70 -20.69
N SER A 48 4.41 15.48 -21.56
CA SER A 48 3.75 16.55 -22.32
C SER A 48 4.17 16.53 -23.77
N LYS A 49 3.33 17.11 -24.64
CA LYS A 49 3.53 17.08 -26.09
C LYS A 49 4.71 17.93 -26.59
N ASP A 50 5.20 18.85 -25.77
CA ASP A 50 6.38 19.67 -26.06
C ASP A 50 7.71 18.96 -25.77
N LYS A 51 7.66 17.81 -25.10
CA LYS A 51 8.84 17.00 -24.77
C LYS A 51 8.95 15.79 -25.69
N THR A 52 10.16 15.33 -25.93
CA THR A 52 10.39 14.01 -26.50
C THR A 52 10.34 12.96 -25.39
N ILE A 53 9.44 12.01 -25.52
CA ILE A 53 9.25 10.94 -24.55
C ILE A 53 9.99 9.70 -25.01
N VAL A 54 10.91 9.21 -24.19
CA VAL A 54 11.63 7.95 -24.46
C VAL A 54 11.03 6.86 -23.60
N PHE A 55 10.36 5.90 -24.22
CA PHE A 55 9.82 4.73 -23.53
C PHE A 55 10.82 3.59 -23.51
N TYR A 56 10.88 2.86 -22.39
CA TYR A 56 11.57 1.59 -22.30
C TYR A 56 10.80 0.60 -21.43
N ASP A 57 10.97 -0.68 -21.70
CA ASP A 57 10.41 -1.79 -20.93
C ASP A 57 11.23 -3.05 -21.23
N SER A 58 11.23 -4.00 -20.33
CA SER A 58 11.73 -5.35 -20.59
C SER A 58 10.76 -6.16 -21.47
N ASN A 59 9.46 -5.86 -21.39
CA ASN A 59 8.43 -6.46 -22.24
C ASN A 59 8.26 -5.66 -23.53
N LEU A 60 8.70 -6.24 -24.65
CA LEU A 60 8.70 -5.53 -25.94
C LEU A 60 7.31 -5.33 -26.54
N ASP A 61 6.34 -6.19 -26.23
CA ASP A 61 4.95 -6.04 -26.66
C ASP A 61 4.29 -4.84 -25.96
N ASP A 62 4.48 -4.72 -24.65
CA ASP A 62 4.01 -3.56 -23.89
C ASP A 62 4.68 -2.27 -24.38
N LEU A 63 5.98 -2.32 -24.64
CA LEU A 63 6.72 -1.19 -25.14
C LEU A 63 6.20 -0.71 -26.51
N GLN A 64 5.89 -1.64 -27.41
CA GLN A 64 5.30 -1.32 -28.69
C GLN A 64 3.91 -0.72 -28.55
N ARG A 65 3.07 -1.29 -27.70
CA ARG A 65 1.71 -0.78 -27.48
C ARG A 65 1.72 0.65 -26.94
N ILE A 66 2.44 0.90 -25.85
CA ILE A 66 2.45 2.23 -25.22
C ILE A 66 3.03 3.29 -26.15
N SER A 67 4.12 2.99 -26.85
CA SER A 67 4.75 3.94 -27.79
C SER A 67 3.83 4.27 -28.96
N THR A 68 3.15 3.27 -29.51
CA THR A 68 2.19 3.44 -30.60
C THR A 68 1.00 4.30 -30.19
N GLU A 69 0.42 4.03 -29.03
CA GLU A 69 -0.75 4.80 -28.54
C GLU A 69 -0.40 6.24 -28.21
N PHE A 70 0.74 6.50 -27.58
CA PHE A 70 1.17 7.88 -27.32
C PHE A 70 1.48 8.64 -28.63
N ALA A 71 2.13 8.00 -29.58
CA ALA A 71 2.38 8.61 -30.89
C ALA A 71 1.08 8.97 -31.61
N ALA A 72 0.08 8.07 -31.59
CA ALA A 72 -1.23 8.32 -32.18
C ALA A 72 -1.97 9.50 -31.53
N LYS A 73 -1.68 9.81 -30.26
CA LYS A 73 -2.26 10.95 -29.55
C LYS A 73 -1.48 12.25 -29.73
N GLY A 74 -0.45 12.26 -30.58
CA GLY A 74 0.32 13.45 -30.92
C GLY A 74 1.55 13.72 -30.07
N TYR A 75 2.00 12.76 -29.27
CA TYR A 75 3.24 12.88 -28.50
C TYR A 75 4.47 12.56 -29.38
N LYS A 76 5.58 13.21 -29.08
CA LYS A 76 6.89 12.94 -29.71
C LYS A 76 7.52 11.75 -29.00
N VAL A 77 7.57 10.60 -29.64
CA VAL A 77 7.96 9.33 -29.02
C VAL A 77 9.24 8.78 -29.61
N LYS A 78 10.14 8.32 -28.76
CA LYS A 78 11.26 7.45 -29.07
C LYS A 78 11.20 6.20 -28.20
N VAL A 79 11.85 5.14 -28.65
CA VAL A 79 11.82 3.83 -27.97
C VAL A 79 13.26 3.36 -27.71
N PHE A 80 13.53 2.98 -26.47
CA PHE A 80 14.76 2.32 -26.08
C PHE A 80 14.47 0.82 -25.85
N LYS A 81 14.93 -0.03 -26.78
CA LYS A 81 14.62 -1.47 -26.80
C LYS A 81 15.60 -2.34 -26.02
N ASP A 82 16.78 -1.81 -25.68
CA ASP A 82 17.89 -2.59 -25.13
C ASP A 82 17.97 -2.55 -23.59
N PHE A 83 16.82 -2.41 -22.91
CA PHE A 83 16.82 -2.31 -21.43
C PHE A 83 17.49 -3.52 -20.76
N ILE A 84 17.26 -4.76 -21.28
CA ILE A 84 17.88 -5.95 -20.70
C ILE A 84 19.40 -5.90 -20.84
N ASN A 85 19.90 -5.49 -22.00
CA ASN A 85 21.35 -5.31 -22.21
C ASN A 85 21.92 -4.20 -21.33
N TYR A 86 21.15 -3.11 -21.13
CA TYR A 86 21.51 -2.05 -20.21
C TYR A 86 21.70 -2.56 -18.79
N ALA A 87 20.73 -3.34 -18.29
CA ALA A 87 20.78 -3.96 -16.95
C ALA A 87 21.97 -4.95 -16.84
N ASN A 88 22.18 -5.80 -17.86
CA ASN A 88 23.23 -6.81 -17.88
C ASN A 88 24.64 -6.22 -17.99
N ALA A 89 24.78 -5.04 -18.60
CA ALA A 89 26.03 -4.29 -18.69
C ALA A 89 26.34 -3.50 -17.39
N ASP A 90 25.54 -3.68 -16.37
CA ASP A 90 25.70 -3.06 -15.06
C ASP A 90 25.65 -1.52 -15.08
N TYR A 91 24.89 -0.94 -15.98
CA TYR A 91 24.58 0.48 -15.96
C TYR A 91 23.65 0.79 -14.76
N PRO A 92 23.70 2.02 -14.21
CA PRO A 92 22.96 2.35 -13.00
C PRO A 92 21.45 2.18 -13.12
N LEU A 93 20.87 1.46 -12.16
CA LEU A 93 19.43 1.35 -11.96
C LEU A 93 19.12 1.70 -10.51
N GLU A 94 17.99 2.36 -10.29
CA GLU A 94 17.44 2.65 -8.97
C GLU A 94 16.33 1.66 -8.64
N SER A 95 16.27 1.22 -7.38
CA SER A 95 15.24 0.32 -6.85
C SER A 95 14.92 0.69 -5.41
N PHE A 96 13.74 0.27 -4.96
CA PHE A 96 13.40 0.42 -3.54
C PHE A 96 14.14 -0.63 -2.71
N PRO A 97 14.68 -0.26 -1.54
CA PRO A 97 15.42 -1.21 -0.69
C PRO A 97 14.62 -2.47 -0.33
N ASN A 98 13.30 -2.35 -0.12
CA ASN A 98 12.42 -3.45 0.26
C ASN A 98 11.34 -3.71 -0.79
N TYR A 99 11.72 -3.69 -2.07
CA TYR A 99 10.78 -3.91 -3.18
C TYR A 99 10.05 -5.25 -3.11
N GLN A 100 10.63 -6.26 -2.46
CA GLN A 100 10.06 -7.59 -2.32
C GLN A 100 8.76 -7.63 -1.52
N LEU A 101 8.44 -6.56 -0.78
CA LEU A 101 7.19 -6.48 -0.01
C LEU A 101 5.95 -6.40 -0.90
N SER A 102 6.08 -5.86 -2.10
CA SER A 102 5.00 -5.74 -3.08
C SER A 102 5.24 -6.70 -4.24
N VAL A 103 4.41 -7.72 -4.36
CA VAL A 103 4.57 -8.78 -5.35
C VAL A 103 3.51 -8.70 -6.45
N SER A 104 3.86 -9.18 -7.64
CA SER A 104 2.95 -9.27 -8.78
C SER A 104 2.14 -10.57 -8.78
N PRO A 105 1.03 -10.63 -9.52
CA PRO A 105 0.33 -11.89 -9.79
C PRO A 105 1.25 -12.97 -10.37
N GLN A 106 2.14 -12.62 -11.28
CA GLN A 106 3.08 -13.55 -11.90
C GLN A 106 4.05 -14.15 -10.88
N TRP A 107 4.56 -13.32 -9.96
CA TRP A 107 5.43 -13.78 -8.88
C TRP A 107 4.70 -14.80 -7.99
N LEU A 108 3.49 -14.48 -7.55
CA LEU A 108 2.71 -15.35 -6.68
C LEU A 108 2.33 -16.65 -7.38
N ASN A 109 1.93 -16.59 -8.65
CA ASN A 109 1.60 -17.77 -9.44
C ASN A 109 2.80 -18.72 -9.59
N ALA A 110 4.00 -18.20 -9.78
CA ALA A 110 5.23 -18.99 -9.81
C ALA A 110 5.46 -19.73 -8.49
N VAL A 111 5.27 -19.06 -7.35
CA VAL A 111 5.40 -19.69 -6.02
C VAL A 111 4.34 -20.78 -5.82
N ILE A 112 3.09 -20.54 -6.21
CA ILE A 112 2.00 -21.55 -6.14
C ILE A 112 2.37 -22.82 -6.91
N HIS A 113 3.08 -22.70 -8.04
CA HIS A 113 3.50 -23.82 -8.88
C HIS A 113 4.83 -24.44 -8.45
N GLY A 114 5.33 -24.11 -7.26
CA GLY A 114 6.54 -24.72 -6.71
C GLY A 114 7.85 -24.12 -7.24
N GLU A 115 7.78 -23.03 -8.01
CA GLU A 115 8.96 -22.31 -8.45
C GLU A 115 9.50 -21.42 -7.34
N LYS A 116 10.77 -21.01 -7.46
CA LYS A 116 11.40 -20.07 -6.54
C LYS A 116 11.78 -18.78 -7.28
N PRO A 117 10.81 -17.90 -7.54
CA PRO A 117 11.10 -16.63 -8.16
C PRO A 117 11.98 -15.77 -7.25
N GLU A 118 12.54 -14.70 -7.82
CA GLU A 118 13.40 -13.75 -7.11
C GLU A 118 12.81 -13.38 -5.73
N THR A 119 13.66 -13.34 -4.73
CA THR A 119 13.36 -13.01 -3.32
C THR A 119 12.59 -14.07 -2.53
N TYR A 120 12.07 -15.12 -3.15
CA TYR A 120 11.41 -16.20 -2.44
C TYR A 120 12.41 -17.32 -2.07
N THR A 121 12.65 -17.47 -0.78
CA THR A 121 13.60 -18.45 -0.24
C THR A 121 12.95 -19.51 0.65
N ASN A 122 11.66 -19.36 0.90
CA ASN A 122 10.88 -20.24 1.77
C ASN A 122 10.22 -21.36 0.95
N ASP A 123 9.72 -22.37 1.64
CA ASP A 123 8.89 -23.46 1.08
C ASP A 123 7.50 -23.52 1.76
N LYS A 124 7.20 -22.55 2.62
CA LYS A 124 5.97 -22.50 3.42
C LYS A 124 5.18 -21.24 3.07
N LEU A 125 4.29 -21.36 2.09
CA LEU A 125 3.44 -20.26 1.64
C LEU A 125 2.04 -20.40 2.21
N MET A 126 1.47 -19.30 2.68
CA MET A 126 0.02 -19.13 2.88
C MET A 126 -0.45 -17.87 2.18
N ILE A 127 -1.59 -17.96 1.51
CA ILE A 127 -2.24 -16.82 0.84
C ILE A 127 -3.54 -16.54 1.57
N PHE A 128 -3.78 -15.28 1.94
CA PHE A 128 -5.02 -14.86 2.58
C PHE A 128 -5.70 -13.74 1.80
N GLU A 129 -6.96 -13.95 1.50
CA GLU A 129 -7.87 -12.84 1.21
C GLU A 129 -8.24 -12.20 2.55
N VAL A 130 -8.15 -10.88 2.65
CA VAL A 130 -8.38 -10.15 3.91
C VAL A 130 -9.63 -9.29 3.78
N SER A 131 -10.62 -9.55 4.66
CA SER A 131 -11.84 -8.75 4.74
C SER A 131 -12.46 -8.85 6.13
N TRP A 132 -13.42 -7.97 6.41
CA TRP A 132 -14.12 -7.98 7.68
C TRP A 132 -15.14 -9.11 7.75
N GLY A 133 -15.22 -9.73 8.91
CA GLY A 133 -16.23 -10.73 9.26
C GLY A 133 -15.76 -12.16 9.02
N ASP A 134 -16.59 -13.07 9.49
CA ASP A 134 -16.39 -14.51 9.26
C ASP A 134 -16.73 -14.90 7.81
N LEU A 135 -16.57 -16.19 7.48
CA LEU A 135 -16.79 -16.69 6.11
C LEU A 135 -18.18 -16.36 5.56
N GLU A 136 -19.21 -16.30 6.40
CA GLU A 136 -20.57 -16.01 5.95
C GLU A 136 -20.70 -14.55 5.49
N LYS A 137 -19.90 -13.64 6.06
CA LYS A 137 -19.90 -12.21 5.77
C LYS A 137 -18.85 -11.81 4.74
N ALA A 138 -17.85 -12.66 4.51
CA ALA A 138 -16.71 -12.39 3.65
C ALA A 138 -17.05 -12.56 2.16
N LYS A 139 -17.86 -11.68 1.62
CA LYS A 139 -18.31 -11.73 0.21
C LYS A 139 -17.16 -11.70 -0.79
N SER A 140 -16.09 -10.99 -0.49
CA SER A 140 -14.89 -10.92 -1.34
C SER A 140 -14.11 -12.23 -1.40
N TYR A 141 -14.37 -13.17 -0.47
CA TYR A 141 -13.76 -14.50 -0.50
C TYR A 141 -14.55 -15.51 -1.35
N THR A 142 -15.78 -15.22 -1.75
CA THR A 142 -16.61 -16.19 -2.51
C THR A 142 -15.97 -16.61 -3.83
N GLN A 143 -15.21 -15.71 -4.46
CA GLN A 143 -14.30 -16.02 -5.54
C GLN A 143 -12.91 -15.55 -5.12
N HIS A 144 -11.94 -16.43 -5.08
CA HIS A 144 -10.61 -16.13 -4.55
C HIS A 144 -9.51 -16.84 -5.34
N ILE A 145 -8.28 -16.44 -5.10
CA ILE A 145 -7.09 -17.07 -5.68
C ILE A 145 -7.04 -18.53 -5.22
N VAL A 146 -6.74 -19.44 -6.15
CA VAL A 146 -6.62 -20.88 -5.86
C VAL A 146 -5.69 -21.10 -4.68
N GLY A 147 -6.19 -21.81 -3.65
CA GLY A 147 -5.47 -22.13 -2.42
C GLY A 147 -5.53 -21.03 -1.35
N ALA A 148 -6.13 -19.90 -1.61
CA ALA A 148 -6.23 -18.82 -0.62
C ALA A 148 -7.21 -19.17 0.49
N TYR A 149 -6.86 -18.71 1.71
CA TYR A 149 -7.69 -18.72 2.89
C TYR A 149 -8.33 -17.35 3.10
N HIS A 150 -9.35 -17.28 3.93
CA HIS A 150 -9.91 -16.02 4.41
C HIS A 150 -9.25 -15.60 5.71
N PHE A 151 -8.94 -14.32 5.83
CA PHE A 151 -8.48 -13.68 7.06
C PHE A 151 -9.52 -12.64 7.50
N ASN A 152 -10.11 -12.87 8.68
CA ASN A 152 -11.05 -11.93 9.27
C ASN A 152 -10.29 -10.85 10.05
N THR A 153 -10.49 -9.59 9.70
CA THR A 153 -9.82 -8.47 10.39
C THR A 153 -10.12 -8.41 11.88
N ASP A 154 -11.24 -8.96 12.34
CA ASP A 154 -11.56 -9.08 13.77
C ASP A 154 -10.57 -9.97 14.54
N TRP A 155 -9.74 -10.73 13.87
CA TRP A 155 -8.69 -11.51 14.53
C TRP A 155 -7.59 -10.65 15.15
N ILE A 156 -7.42 -9.43 14.66
CA ILE A 156 -6.33 -8.53 15.10
C ILE A 156 -6.82 -7.24 15.73
N GLU A 157 -8.09 -6.89 15.59
CA GLU A 157 -8.66 -5.64 16.09
C GLU A 157 -10.08 -5.84 16.61
N ASN A 158 -10.52 -4.98 17.52
CA ASN A 158 -11.86 -5.07 18.08
C ASN A 158 -12.39 -3.71 18.53
N ASP A 159 -13.73 -3.59 18.54
CA ASP A 159 -14.42 -2.43 19.08
C ASP A 159 -14.16 -2.25 20.59
N PRO A 160 -14.40 -1.07 21.16
CA PRO A 160 -14.93 0.14 20.52
C PRO A 160 -13.85 1.03 19.86
N VAL A 161 -12.58 0.83 20.18
CA VAL A 161 -11.49 1.70 19.70
C VAL A 161 -10.96 1.25 18.35
N TRP A 162 -11.07 -0.04 18.04
CA TRP A 162 -10.53 -0.70 16.84
C TRP A 162 -9.01 -0.73 16.79
N ASN A 163 -8.36 -0.59 17.95
CA ASN A 163 -6.93 -0.84 18.09
C ASN A 163 -6.63 -2.33 17.96
N LEU A 164 -5.35 -2.64 17.77
CA LEU A 164 -4.89 -4.03 17.90
C LEU A 164 -5.41 -4.63 19.21
N SER A 165 -5.92 -5.83 19.09
CA SER A 165 -6.29 -6.67 20.23
C SER A 165 -5.05 -6.97 21.09
N THR A 166 -5.25 -7.53 22.28
CA THR A 166 -4.11 -7.90 23.13
C THR A 166 -3.21 -8.91 22.42
N PRO A 167 -1.90 -8.91 22.71
CA PRO A 167 -0.97 -9.88 22.12
C PRO A 167 -1.44 -11.34 22.26
N LYS A 168 -2.02 -11.70 23.40
CA LYS A 168 -2.54 -13.04 23.65
C LYS A 168 -3.69 -13.42 22.70
N VAL A 169 -4.63 -12.51 22.48
CA VAL A 169 -5.77 -12.74 21.57
C VAL A 169 -5.27 -12.89 20.13
N ILE A 170 -4.37 -12.01 19.71
CA ILE A 170 -3.79 -12.08 18.37
C ILE A 170 -3.03 -13.40 18.19
N GLU A 171 -2.19 -13.79 19.15
CA GLU A 171 -1.45 -15.06 19.10
C GLU A 171 -2.39 -16.26 18.94
N GLN A 172 -3.45 -16.32 19.74
CA GLN A 172 -4.44 -17.40 19.65
C GLN A 172 -5.10 -17.48 18.28
N ASN A 173 -5.46 -16.33 17.69
CA ASN A 173 -6.06 -16.29 16.36
C ASN A 173 -5.08 -16.69 15.27
N LEU A 174 -3.81 -16.28 15.35
CA LEU A 174 -2.77 -16.65 14.38
C LEU A 174 -2.50 -18.16 14.45
N ILE A 175 -2.34 -18.73 15.63
CA ILE A 175 -2.13 -20.16 15.84
C ILE A 175 -3.30 -20.97 15.28
N LYS A 176 -4.52 -20.58 15.60
CA LYS A 176 -5.74 -21.25 15.11
C LYS A 176 -5.80 -21.29 13.59
N ASN A 177 -5.25 -20.30 12.93
CA ASN A 177 -5.29 -20.16 11.48
C ASN A 177 -3.98 -20.51 10.78
N GLY A 178 -3.09 -21.21 11.49
CA GLY A 178 -1.90 -21.81 10.91
C GLY A 178 -0.75 -20.83 10.62
N ILE A 179 -0.82 -19.60 11.11
CA ILE A 179 0.18 -18.58 10.87
C ILE A 179 1.32 -18.69 11.88
N THR A 180 2.54 -18.85 11.40
CA THR A 180 3.77 -18.86 12.20
C THR A 180 4.73 -17.79 11.72
N LYS A 181 5.68 -17.42 12.56
CA LYS A 181 6.67 -16.39 12.25
C LYS A 181 7.53 -16.69 11.01
N ASP A 182 7.71 -17.96 10.67
CA ASP A 182 8.64 -18.43 9.64
C ASP A 182 7.99 -18.75 8.29
N LYS A 183 6.66 -18.60 8.18
CA LYS A 183 5.96 -18.78 6.91
C LYS A 183 6.01 -17.51 6.07
N THR A 184 5.97 -17.68 4.76
CA THR A 184 5.68 -16.57 3.84
C THR A 184 4.18 -16.37 3.77
N ILE A 185 3.71 -15.20 4.17
CA ILE A 185 2.30 -14.83 4.17
C ILE A 185 2.08 -13.78 3.10
N VAL A 186 1.28 -14.10 2.08
CA VAL A 186 0.88 -13.15 1.03
C VAL A 186 -0.57 -12.75 1.25
N LEU A 187 -0.80 -11.45 1.34
CA LEU A 187 -2.10 -10.86 1.65
C LEU A 187 -2.65 -10.09 0.46
N TYR A 188 -3.94 -10.20 0.23
CA TYR A 188 -4.63 -9.37 -0.74
C TYR A 188 -6.05 -9.05 -0.28
N THR A 189 -6.59 -7.95 -0.79
CA THR A 189 -7.97 -7.51 -0.57
C THR A 189 -8.48 -6.84 -1.84
N GLU A 190 -9.78 -6.79 -2.02
CA GLU A 190 -10.40 -6.08 -3.12
C GLU A 190 -10.07 -4.58 -3.13
N ASN A 191 -10.18 -3.92 -1.96
CA ASN A 191 -9.87 -2.48 -1.81
C ASN A 191 -8.45 -2.19 -1.29
N GLN A 192 -7.65 -3.22 -1.06
CA GLN A 192 -6.26 -3.19 -0.62
C GLN A 192 -6.00 -2.65 0.80
N LEU A 193 -6.91 -1.89 1.40
CA LEU A 193 -6.72 -1.29 2.73
C LEU A 193 -6.62 -2.35 3.82
N ALA A 194 -7.54 -3.31 3.84
CA ALA A 194 -7.58 -4.35 4.85
C ALA A 194 -6.33 -5.24 4.80
N ALA A 195 -5.85 -5.57 3.60
CA ALA A 195 -4.62 -6.37 3.45
C ALA A 195 -3.41 -5.67 4.06
N LEU A 196 -3.25 -4.37 3.83
CA LEU A 196 -2.13 -3.60 4.37
C LEU A 196 -2.26 -3.36 5.87
N ARG A 197 -3.49 -3.21 6.37
CA ARG A 197 -3.75 -3.18 7.82
C ARG A 197 -3.24 -4.46 8.49
N VAL A 198 -3.58 -5.61 7.94
CA VAL A 198 -3.16 -6.91 8.47
C VAL A 198 -1.66 -7.12 8.27
N LEU A 199 -1.08 -6.69 7.14
CA LEU A 199 0.36 -6.76 6.92
C LEU A 199 1.12 -6.03 8.03
N TRP A 200 0.70 -4.82 8.36
CA TRP A 200 1.26 -4.05 9.47
C TRP A 200 1.15 -4.81 10.79
N ALA A 201 -0.02 -5.38 11.08
CA ALA A 201 -0.24 -6.15 12.31
C ALA A 201 0.62 -7.40 12.39
N LEU A 202 0.79 -8.13 11.29
CA LEU A 202 1.64 -9.33 11.24
C LEU A 202 3.12 -9.00 11.38
N LYS A 203 3.56 -7.89 10.80
CA LYS A 203 4.91 -7.36 11.03
C LYS A 203 5.12 -6.99 12.49
N TRP A 204 4.19 -6.28 13.09
CA TRP A 204 4.21 -5.96 14.51
C TRP A 204 4.30 -7.23 15.37
N ALA A 205 3.53 -8.26 15.04
CA ALA A 205 3.55 -9.54 15.77
C ALA A 205 4.88 -10.27 15.65
N GLY A 206 5.52 -10.27 14.48
CA GLY A 206 6.80 -10.94 14.25
C GLY A 206 6.83 -11.92 13.09
N VAL A 207 5.85 -11.89 12.19
CA VAL A 207 5.94 -12.65 10.92
C VAL A 207 7.08 -12.04 10.10
N GLU A 208 8.08 -12.86 9.78
CA GLU A 208 9.33 -12.39 9.15
C GLU A 208 9.14 -12.04 7.67
N ASP A 209 8.27 -12.78 6.96
CA ASP A 209 8.05 -12.62 5.52
C ASP A 209 6.56 -12.43 5.21
N VAL A 210 6.11 -11.19 5.27
CA VAL A 210 4.76 -10.80 4.88
C VAL A 210 4.83 -9.96 3.63
N ARG A 211 4.01 -10.31 2.63
CA ARG A 211 4.00 -9.61 1.35
C ARG A 211 2.59 -9.21 0.96
N PHE A 212 2.51 -8.17 0.16
CA PHE A 212 1.28 -7.62 -0.38
C PHE A 212 1.18 -7.94 -1.87
N LEU A 213 0.06 -8.55 -2.28
CA LEU A 213 -0.23 -8.75 -3.70
C LEU A 213 -0.77 -7.45 -4.30
N ASN A 214 0.09 -6.75 -5.02
CA ASN A 214 -0.25 -5.47 -5.64
C ASN A 214 -1.29 -5.66 -6.75
N GLY A 215 -2.38 -4.91 -6.68
CA GLY A 215 -3.51 -5.04 -7.62
C GLY A 215 -4.61 -6.01 -7.16
N GLY A 216 -4.37 -6.80 -6.13
CA GLY A 216 -5.37 -7.68 -5.51
C GLY A 216 -5.97 -8.71 -6.48
N LEU A 217 -7.22 -9.10 -6.23
CA LEU A 217 -7.92 -10.07 -7.08
C LEU A 217 -8.14 -9.54 -8.50
N THR A 218 -8.41 -8.27 -8.67
CA THR A 218 -8.58 -7.67 -10.00
C THR A 218 -7.33 -7.85 -10.85
N GLY A 219 -6.16 -7.55 -10.31
CA GLY A 219 -4.88 -7.76 -11.01
C GLY A 219 -4.61 -9.23 -11.32
N TRP A 220 -5.00 -10.13 -10.43
CA TRP A 220 -4.89 -11.57 -10.64
C TRP A 220 -5.75 -12.06 -11.80
N VAL A 221 -7.01 -11.64 -11.84
CA VAL A 221 -7.96 -11.99 -12.91
C VAL A 221 -7.54 -11.36 -14.24
N ASP A 222 -7.09 -10.12 -14.23
CA ASP A 222 -6.60 -9.42 -15.44
C ASP A 222 -5.35 -10.10 -16.02
N ALA A 223 -4.58 -10.79 -15.21
CA ALA A 223 -3.45 -11.60 -15.64
C ALA A 223 -3.87 -13.00 -16.16
N ASN A 224 -5.16 -13.28 -16.26
CA ASN A 224 -5.73 -14.58 -16.68
C ASN A 224 -5.31 -15.74 -15.78
N LEU A 225 -5.16 -15.50 -14.50
CA LEU A 225 -4.78 -16.52 -13.52
C LEU A 225 -6.02 -17.12 -12.83
N PRO A 226 -5.94 -18.40 -12.39
CA PRO A 226 -7.12 -19.14 -11.96
C PRO A 226 -7.63 -18.73 -10.59
N THR A 227 -8.95 -18.70 -10.47
CA THR A 227 -9.67 -18.51 -9.21
C THR A 227 -10.50 -19.73 -8.88
N GLU A 228 -10.97 -19.82 -7.64
CA GLU A 228 -11.87 -20.88 -7.18
C GLU A 228 -12.93 -20.34 -6.23
N THR A 229 -13.96 -21.15 -5.98
CA THR A 229 -15.02 -20.86 -5.01
C THR A 229 -14.97 -21.80 -3.79
N GLN A 230 -14.11 -22.81 -3.83
CA GLN A 230 -13.94 -23.77 -2.73
C GLN A 230 -13.37 -23.06 -1.50
N VAL A 231 -14.03 -23.25 -0.35
CA VAL A 231 -13.52 -22.75 0.94
C VAL A 231 -12.34 -23.60 1.40
N ASN A 232 -11.22 -22.94 1.66
CA ASN A 232 -10.03 -23.57 2.24
C ASN A 232 -9.96 -23.18 3.72
N ILE A 233 -9.76 -24.17 4.59
CA ILE A 233 -9.62 -23.96 6.04
C ILE A 233 -8.18 -24.24 6.43
N PRO A 234 -7.49 -23.28 7.07
CA PRO A 234 -6.11 -23.50 7.51
C PRO A 234 -6.04 -24.58 8.59
N THR A 235 -4.94 -25.31 8.62
CA THR A 235 -4.64 -26.23 9.72
C THR A 235 -4.01 -25.47 10.87
N PRO A 236 -4.56 -25.57 12.10
CA PRO A 236 -3.95 -24.95 13.28
C PRO A 236 -2.53 -25.44 13.51
N VAL A 237 -1.72 -24.58 14.12
CA VAL A 237 -0.35 -24.90 14.54
C VAL A 237 -0.23 -24.85 16.06
N ALA A 238 0.81 -25.49 16.61
CA ALA A 238 1.01 -25.58 18.06
C ALA A 238 1.54 -24.28 18.67
N SER A 239 2.30 -23.50 17.91
CA SER A 239 2.98 -22.28 18.37
C SER A 239 3.16 -21.29 17.24
N PHE A 240 3.14 -20.01 17.57
CA PHE A 240 3.54 -18.95 16.63
C PHE A 240 5.03 -18.94 16.36
N GLY A 241 5.82 -19.41 17.31
CA GLY A 241 7.28 -19.55 17.20
C GLY A 241 8.10 -18.45 17.88
N THR A 242 7.46 -17.41 18.39
CA THR A 242 8.11 -16.35 19.17
C THR A 242 7.07 -15.61 20.01
N THR A 243 7.53 -14.74 20.91
CA THR A 243 6.62 -13.86 21.66
C THR A 243 6.08 -12.73 20.80
N ILE A 244 4.86 -12.33 21.04
CA ILE A 244 4.17 -11.22 20.37
C ILE A 244 4.05 -10.05 21.36
N PRO A 245 4.40 -8.80 20.95
CA PRO A 245 4.95 -8.39 19.64
C PRO A 245 6.48 -8.48 19.59
N GLN A 246 7.02 -8.66 18.38
CA GLN A 246 8.46 -8.52 18.13
C GLN A 246 8.83 -7.09 17.69
N HIS A 247 7.87 -6.32 17.16
CA HIS A 247 8.09 -4.96 16.67
C HIS A 247 7.07 -3.99 17.26
N PRO A 248 7.05 -3.79 18.61
CA PRO A 248 6.13 -2.84 19.23
C PRO A 248 6.37 -1.39 18.78
N GLU A 249 7.58 -1.07 18.32
CA GLU A 249 7.99 0.26 17.91
C GLU A 249 7.23 0.81 16.70
N ILE A 250 6.63 -0.03 15.87
CA ILE A 250 5.89 0.46 14.69
C ILE A 250 4.45 0.87 15.01
N ASN A 251 4.03 0.72 16.25
CA ASN A 251 2.69 1.07 16.71
C ASN A 251 2.72 2.13 17.82
N LEU A 252 2.10 3.28 17.55
CA LEU A 252 1.72 4.22 18.60
C LEU A 252 0.23 3.99 18.89
N SER A 253 -0.07 3.41 20.03
CA SER A 253 -1.41 2.87 20.31
C SER A 253 -2.44 3.95 20.64
N MET A 254 -2.08 4.90 21.50
CA MET A 254 -3.02 5.86 22.10
C MET A 254 -2.54 7.31 21.93
N PRO A 255 -3.46 8.30 22.09
CA PRO A 255 -3.10 9.71 21.97
C PRO A 255 -1.91 10.15 22.80
N TYR A 256 -1.78 9.65 24.03
CA TYR A 256 -0.65 10.04 24.89
C TYR A 256 0.71 9.54 24.34
N ASP A 257 0.73 8.43 23.61
CA ASP A 257 1.96 7.93 22.95
C ASP A 257 2.42 8.91 21.87
N VAL A 258 1.46 9.44 21.09
CA VAL A 258 1.74 10.47 20.08
C VAL A 258 2.29 11.73 20.74
N ILE A 259 1.65 12.25 21.76
CA ILE A 259 2.06 13.46 22.47
C ILE A 259 3.46 13.29 23.06
N LYS A 260 3.73 12.13 23.66
CA LYS A 260 5.05 11.80 24.18
C LYS A 260 6.12 11.83 23.09
N ALA A 261 5.85 11.17 21.95
CA ALA A 261 6.77 11.16 20.81
C ALA A 261 6.99 12.54 20.20
N GLN A 262 5.95 13.38 20.15
CA GLN A 262 6.08 14.77 19.71
C GLN A 262 7.06 15.57 20.59
N LYS A 263 7.03 15.34 21.89
CA LYS A 263 7.95 15.98 22.84
C LYS A 263 9.37 15.43 22.79
N GLU A 264 9.53 14.12 22.63
CA GLU A 264 10.82 13.44 22.69
C GLU A 264 11.61 13.53 21.39
N ASN A 265 10.94 13.45 20.23
CA ASN A 265 11.63 13.37 18.94
C ASN A 265 11.00 14.24 17.82
N GLY A 266 10.07 15.11 18.15
CA GLY A 266 9.46 16.00 17.18
C GLY A 266 8.54 15.29 16.19
N LEU A 267 7.90 14.18 16.59
CA LEU A 267 7.01 13.40 15.74
C LEU A 267 6.03 14.31 15.01
N LYS A 268 5.89 14.07 13.70
CA LYS A 268 4.84 14.67 12.87
C LYS A 268 3.69 13.67 12.74
N LEU A 269 2.50 14.11 13.07
CA LEU A 269 1.27 13.32 12.94
C LEU A 269 0.66 13.61 11.58
N ILE A 270 0.51 12.57 10.75
CA ILE A 270 0.13 12.69 9.36
C ILE A 270 -1.26 12.09 9.16
N SER A 271 -2.21 12.93 8.76
CA SER A 271 -3.60 12.52 8.51
C SER A 271 -3.74 11.90 7.12
N ASN A 272 -4.32 10.69 7.08
CA ASN A 272 -4.74 10.03 5.85
C ASN A 272 -6.27 9.91 5.78
N ARG A 273 -6.95 10.90 6.34
CA ARG A 273 -8.41 11.08 6.22
C ARG A 273 -8.70 11.99 5.05
N SER A 274 -9.89 11.88 4.47
CA SER A 274 -10.31 12.78 3.38
C SER A 274 -10.20 14.25 3.81
N TRP A 275 -10.11 15.15 2.86
CA TRP A 275 -10.00 16.58 3.16
C TRP A 275 -11.17 17.10 3.99
N ASP A 276 -12.41 16.63 3.69
CA ASP A 276 -13.59 17.01 4.46
C ASP A 276 -13.57 16.50 5.91
N GLU A 277 -13.03 15.29 6.13
CA GLU A 277 -12.79 14.78 7.48
C GLU A 277 -11.72 15.60 8.19
N TYR A 278 -10.59 15.86 7.50
CA TYR A 278 -9.45 16.60 8.04
C TYR A 278 -9.84 18.02 8.48
N THR A 279 -10.62 18.72 7.68
CA THR A 279 -11.06 20.09 7.99
C THR A 279 -12.22 20.15 8.98
N GLY A 280 -12.78 18.99 9.37
CA GLY A 280 -13.87 18.92 10.34
C GLY A 280 -15.25 19.23 9.77
N LYS A 281 -15.39 19.17 8.46
CA LYS A 281 -16.70 19.32 7.80
C LYS A 281 -17.60 18.11 8.07
N ILE A 282 -17.04 16.91 8.06
CA ILE A 282 -17.70 15.65 8.38
C ILE A 282 -16.85 14.83 9.35
N SER A 283 -17.49 13.87 10.02
CA SER A 283 -16.77 12.85 10.82
C SER A 283 -16.16 11.77 9.92
N GLY A 284 -16.86 11.36 8.89
CA GLY A 284 -16.50 10.25 8.02
C GLY A 284 -17.00 8.88 8.47
N TYR A 285 -17.52 8.77 9.70
CA TYR A 285 -17.96 7.49 10.28
C TYR A 285 -19.23 7.66 11.11
N ASP A 286 -20.13 6.69 11.01
CA ASP A 286 -21.38 6.69 11.78
C ASP A 286 -21.11 6.50 13.28
N TYR A 287 -20.06 5.77 13.64
CA TYR A 287 -19.73 5.43 15.04
C TYR A 287 -18.73 6.39 15.69
N ILE A 288 -18.22 7.38 14.97
CA ILE A 288 -17.32 8.42 15.49
C ILE A 288 -18.06 9.76 15.46
N PRO A 289 -18.53 10.29 16.60
CA PRO A 289 -19.32 11.51 16.60
C PRO A 289 -18.51 12.78 16.39
N GLY A 290 -17.23 12.79 16.79
CA GLY A 290 -16.39 13.97 16.73
C GLY A 290 -15.97 14.36 15.32
N LYS A 291 -15.89 15.68 15.06
CA LYS A 291 -15.42 16.26 13.82
C LYS A 291 -14.15 17.09 14.08
N GLY A 292 -13.20 17.04 13.17
CA GLY A 292 -11.94 17.76 13.27
C GLY A 292 -10.74 16.83 13.19
N GLU A 293 -9.60 17.31 13.67
CA GLU A 293 -8.32 16.63 13.59
C GLU A 293 -7.55 16.82 14.90
N PRO A 294 -6.65 15.91 15.28
CA PRO A 294 -5.68 16.20 16.33
C PRO A 294 -4.94 17.52 16.02
N TYR A 295 -4.82 18.36 17.03
CA TYR A 295 -4.14 19.63 16.85
C TYR A 295 -2.71 19.45 16.32
N GLY A 296 -2.36 20.18 15.26
CA GLY A 296 -1.04 20.10 14.64
C GLY A 296 -0.86 18.99 13.61
N ALA A 297 -1.88 18.18 13.38
CA ALA A 297 -1.80 17.14 12.35
C ALA A 297 -1.66 17.75 10.95
N ILE A 298 -0.81 17.14 10.13
CA ILE A 298 -0.52 17.55 8.75
C ILE A 298 -1.31 16.64 7.81
N TRP A 299 -1.98 17.23 6.80
CA TRP A 299 -2.69 16.40 5.83
C TRP A 299 -1.71 15.68 4.90
N GLY A 300 -1.79 14.37 4.86
CA GLY A 300 -0.89 13.49 4.11
C GLY A 300 -1.51 12.89 2.85
N PHE A 301 -2.62 13.46 2.37
CA PHE A 301 -3.40 12.96 1.26
C PHE A 301 -4.21 11.71 1.62
N ALA A 302 -5.24 11.43 0.87
CA ALA A 302 -6.15 10.32 1.14
C ALA A 302 -7.00 9.98 -0.10
N GLY A 303 -8.28 10.19 0.00
CA GLY A 303 -9.28 9.96 -1.04
C GLY A 303 -10.50 10.80 -0.76
N THR A 304 -11.66 10.35 -1.24
CA THR A 304 -12.89 11.12 -1.19
C THR A 304 -13.73 10.87 0.05
N ASP A 305 -13.54 9.72 0.71
CA ASP A 305 -14.30 9.33 1.90
C ASP A 305 -13.52 8.37 2.81
N SER A 306 -14.17 7.85 3.85
CA SER A 306 -13.54 6.99 4.85
C SER A 306 -13.17 5.59 4.34
N SER A 307 -13.66 5.17 3.18
CA SER A 307 -13.47 3.83 2.64
C SER A 307 -12.49 3.76 1.48
N ASN A 308 -11.93 4.87 1.03
CA ASN A 308 -10.99 4.88 -0.07
C ASN A 308 -9.76 5.74 0.20
N LEU A 309 -8.72 5.49 -0.57
CA LEU A 309 -7.45 6.20 -0.52
C LEU A 309 -6.99 6.51 -1.96
N ALA A 310 -7.86 7.10 -2.75
CA ALA A 310 -7.69 7.28 -4.20
C ALA A 310 -6.38 7.98 -4.59
N ASP A 311 -5.87 8.89 -3.77
CA ASP A 311 -4.61 9.58 -4.04
C ASP A 311 -3.38 8.66 -4.04
N TYR A 312 -3.53 7.45 -3.48
CA TYR A 312 -2.46 6.46 -3.31
C TYR A 312 -2.52 5.31 -4.31
N TYR A 313 -3.45 5.33 -5.26
CA TYR A 313 -3.63 4.26 -6.24
C TYR A 313 -3.45 4.76 -7.67
N ASP A 314 -3.02 3.84 -8.52
CA ASP A 314 -2.95 4.02 -9.96
C ASP A 314 -4.26 3.55 -10.63
N PRO A 315 -4.47 3.88 -11.92
CA PRO A 315 -5.73 3.54 -12.61
C PRO A 315 -6.09 2.06 -12.63
N ASP A 316 -5.12 1.17 -12.60
CA ASP A 316 -5.29 -0.29 -12.60
C ASP A 316 -5.42 -0.90 -11.19
N HIS A 317 -5.70 -0.08 -10.18
CA HIS A 317 -5.82 -0.46 -8.77
C HIS A 317 -4.54 -0.94 -8.10
N THR A 318 -3.38 -0.76 -8.73
CA THR A 318 -2.09 -0.95 -8.07
C THR A 318 -1.74 0.27 -7.23
N LEU A 319 -0.82 0.10 -6.28
CA LEU A 319 -0.34 1.21 -5.47
C LEU A 319 0.42 2.21 -6.34
N ARG A 320 0.12 3.49 -6.14
CA ARG A 320 0.83 4.60 -6.78
C ARG A 320 2.33 4.53 -6.46
N ASN A 321 3.15 4.98 -7.39
CA ASN A 321 4.59 5.07 -7.21
C ASN A 321 4.92 5.87 -5.94
N PRO A 322 5.59 5.27 -4.94
CA PRO A 322 5.95 5.96 -3.70
C PRO A 322 6.74 7.25 -3.91
N LEU A 323 7.52 7.35 -4.99
CA LEU A 323 8.29 8.57 -5.29
C LEU A 323 7.38 9.76 -5.59
N GLU A 324 6.21 9.53 -6.20
CA GLU A 324 5.22 10.58 -6.44
C GLU A 324 4.58 11.04 -5.12
N ILE A 325 4.31 10.11 -4.23
CA ILE A 325 3.78 10.41 -2.89
C ILE A 325 4.80 11.24 -2.09
N VAL A 326 6.08 10.90 -2.16
CA VAL A 326 7.14 11.68 -1.50
C VAL A 326 7.16 13.13 -1.99
N GLU A 327 6.97 13.38 -3.29
CA GLU A 327 6.89 14.74 -3.83
C GLU A 327 5.68 15.51 -3.30
N LEU A 328 4.53 14.85 -3.18
CA LEU A 328 3.33 15.43 -2.55
C LEU A 328 3.60 15.76 -1.07
N TRP A 329 4.21 14.86 -0.34
CA TRP A 329 4.54 15.06 1.09
C TRP A 329 5.51 16.21 1.31
N LYS A 330 6.51 16.38 0.45
CA LYS A 330 7.45 17.50 0.53
C LYS A 330 6.75 18.85 0.53
N GLN A 331 5.69 19.00 -0.26
CA GLN A 331 4.89 20.22 -0.31
C GLN A 331 4.16 20.48 1.00
N GLN A 332 3.92 19.46 1.81
CA GLN A 332 3.30 19.52 3.13
C GLN A 332 4.32 19.57 4.28
N GLY A 333 5.61 19.64 3.97
CA GLY A 333 6.65 19.63 4.98
C GLY A 333 6.94 18.26 5.59
N ILE A 334 6.57 17.18 4.90
CA ILE A 334 6.80 15.80 5.34
C ILE A 334 8.03 15.26 4.62
N ASN A 335 9.08 14.91 5.36
CA ASN A 335 10.37 14.53 4.80
C ASN A 335 10.86 13.19 5.33
N LYS A 336 11.77 12.57 4.58
CA LYS A 336 12.33 11.23 4.84
C LYS A 336 12.94 11.07 6.24
N ASP A 337 13.60 12.11 6.75
CA ASP A 337 14.31 12.03 8.04
C ASP A 337 13.43 12.38 9.24
N ASP A 338 12.18 12.71 9.02
CA ASP A 338 11.23 12.98 10.07
C ASP A 338 10.77 11.69 10.76
N HIS A 339 10.36 11.82 12.03
CA HIS A 339 9.55 10.80 12.68
C HIS A 339 8.10 11.01 12.26
N LEU A 340 7.50 10.02 11.62
CA LEU A 340 6.18 10.12 11.00
C LEU A 340 5.22 9.08 11.57
N ALA A 341 4.10 9.53 12.13
CA ALA A 341 3.00 8.64 12.48
C ALA A 341 1.81 8.90 11.56
N PHE A 342 1.43 7.91 10.81
CA PHE A 342 0.26 7.95 9.93
C PHE A 342 -0.98 7.52 10.69
N TYR A 343 -2.10 8.18 10.46
CA TYR A 343 -3.36 7.79 11.08
C TYR A 343 -4.55 8.12 10.18
N CYS A 344 -5.67 7.50 10.47
CA CYS A 344 -6.98 7.79 9.88
C CYS A 344 -8.04 7.72 10.98
N GLY A 345 -9.20 7.13 10.74
CA GLY A 345 -10.18 6.89 11.79
C GLY A 345 -9.75 5.79 12.75
N THR A 346 -9.42 4.63 12.23
CA THR A 346 -9.12 3.40 12.97
C THR A 346 -7.98 2.55 12.38
N GLY A 347 -7.15 3.10 11.50
CA GLY A 347 -5.86 2.52 11.12
C GLY A 347 -5.77 1.80 9.76
N TRP A 348 -6.86 1.57 9.05
CA TRP A 348 -6.79 0.86 7.76
C TRP A 348 -6.11 1.71 6.68
N ARG A 349 -6.61 2.91 6.43
CA ARG A 349 -6.02 3.83 5.43
C ARG A 349 -4.58 4.19 5.77
N ALA A 350 -4.28 4.40 7.03
CA ALA A 350 -2.95 4.77 7.51
C ALA A 350 -1.87 3.71 7.22
N SER A 351 -2.27 2.45 7.09
CA SER A 351 -1.34 1.36 6.81
C SER A 351 -0.74 1.43 5.40
N VAL A 352 -1.39 2.11 4.46
CA VAL A 352 -0.91 2.28 3.09
C VAL A 352 0.35 3.16 3.01
N PRO A 353 0.35 4.42 3.48
CA PRO A 353 1.57 5.21 3.49
C PRO A 353 2.67 4.60 4.36
N TRP A 354 2.31 3.97 5.47
CA TRP A 354 3.28 3.23 6.28
C TRP A 354 3.97 2.11 5.46
N PHE A 355 3.21 1.33 4.71
CA PHE A 355 3.75 0.29 3.83
C PHE A 355 4.71 0.88 2.79
N MET A 356 4.35 2.01 2.17
CA MET A 356 5.20 2.69 1.20
C MET A 356 6.53 3.12 1.81
N THR A 357 6.52 3.67 3.02
CA THR A 357 7.76 4.05 3.71
C THR A 357 8.64 2.85 4.01
N ASN A 358 8.05 1.71 4.35
CA ASN A 358 8.80 0.46 4.55
C ASN A 358 9.41 -0.05 3.24
N MET A 359 8.68 -0.01 2.15
CA MET A 359 9.20 -0.40 0.84
C MET A 359 10.39 0.48 0.43
N MET A 360 10.33 1.78 0.73
CA MET A 360 11.42 2.73 0.48
C MET A 360 12.58 2.62 1.49
N GLY A 361 12.46 1.81 2.53
CA GLY A 361 13.49 1.67 3.56
C GLY A 361 13.59 2.85 4.52
N TRP A 362 12.53 3.66 4.62
CA TRP A 362 12.48 4.75 5.59
C TRP A 362 12.42 4.18 7.01
N LYS A 363 13.11 4.85 7.92
CA LYS A 363 13.09 4.53 9.35
C LYS A 363 12.17 5.52 10.07
N ASN A 364 11.86 5.25 11.33
CA ASN A 364 11.07 6.16 12.18
C ASN A 364 9.67 6.46 11.61
N THR A 365 9.03 5.45 11.04
CA THR A 365 7.65 5.54 10.56
C THR A 365 6.76 4.57 11.33
N TYR A 366 5.57 5.06 11.70
CA TYR A 366 4.65 4.39 12.62
C TYR A 366 3.23 4.52 12.12
N VAL A 367 2.36 3.61 12.56
CA VAL A 367 0.91 3.84 12.52
C VAL A 367 0.48 4.28 13.92
N TYR A 368 -0.23 5.40 14.00
CA TYR A 368 -0.97 5.76 15.20
C TYR A 368 -2.30 5.02 15.16
N ASP A 369 -2.38 3.92 15.89
CA ASP A 369 -3.47 2.95 15.81
C ASP A 369 -4.81 3.49 16.33
N GLY A 370 -4.79 4.24 17.43
CA GLY A 370 -5.98 4.83 18.01
C GLY A 370 -6.71 5.80 17.07
N GLY A 371 -5.98 6.47 16.22
CA GLY A 371 -6.52 7.35 15.18
C GLY A 371 -7.35 8.50 15.72
N TRP A 372 -8.16 9.05 14.85
CA TRP A 372 -9.13 10.07 15.25
C TRP A 372 -10.14 9.53 16.27
N ASN A 373 -10.50 8.25 16.16
CA ASN A 373 -11.46 7.63 17.05
C ASN A 373 -11.02 7.76 18.52
N ALA A 374 -9.84 7.30 18.88
CA ALA A 374 -9.34 7.40 20.25
C ALA A 374 -9.09 8.86 20.67
N TRP A 375 -8.61 9.71 19.76
CA TRP A 375 -8.32 11.09 20.05
C TRP A 375 -9.55 11.89 20.48
N GLN A 376 -10.66 11.72 19.77
CA GLN A 376 -11.90 12.46 20.04
C GLN A 376 -12.70 11.92 21.23
N MET A 377 -12.38 10.74 21.75
CA MET A 377 -13.05 10.16 22.91
C MET A 377 -12.75 10.88 24.22
N ASP A 378 -11.66 11.62 24.28
CA ASP A 378 -11.25 12.33 25.50
C ASP A 378 -11.00 13.82 25.19
N SER A 379 -11.81 14.68 25.79
CA SER A 379 -11.76 16.14 25.56
C SER A 379 -10.47 16.82 25.99
N LYS A 380 -9.62 16.15 26.76
CA LYS A 380 -8.31 16.69 27.14
C LYS A 380 -7.34 16.80 25.96
N TYR A 381 -7.56 16.04 24.90
CA TYR A 381 -6.69 16.07 23.72
C TYR A 381 -7.11 17.20 22.78
N PRO A 382 -6.18 18.08 22.39
CA PRO A 382 -6.54 19.26 21.61
C PRO A 382 -6.89 18.92 20.17
N VAL A 383 -7.92 19.62 19.66
CA VAL A 383 -8.50 19.42 18.34
C VAL A 383 -8.37 20.68 17.50
N GLN A 384 -8.11 20.53 16.21
CA GLN A 384 -8.21 21.61 15.25
C GLN A 384 -9.38 21.38 14.30
N LYS A 385 -9.97 22.48 13.81
CA LYS A 385 -11.02 22.48 12.78
C LYS A 385 -10.65 23.50 11.70
N GLY A 386 -11.11 23.24 10.48
CA GLY A 386 -10.72 24.06 9.33
C GLY A 386 -9.32 23.73 8.83
N ALA A 387 -9.01 24.23 7.65
CA ALA A 387 -7.69 24.06 7.07
C ALA A 387 -6.67 24.94 7.79
N PRO A 388 -5.50 24.39 8.19
CA PRO A 388 -4.45 25.22 8.79
C PRO A 388 -4.07 26.40 7.87
N ASN A 389 -3.97 27.59 8.44
CA ASN A 389 -3.65 28.83 7.69
C ASN A 389 -4.60 29.10 6.50
N ASN A 390 -5.85 28.64 6.57
CA ASN A 390 -6.84 28.77 5.50
C ASN A 390 -6.36 28.25 4.14
N MET A 391 -5.48 27.25 4.13
CA MET A 391 -4.97 26.65 2.90
C MET A 391 -6.07 25.95 2.12
N SER A 392 -5.98 25.96 0.79
CA SER A 392 -6.83 25.17 -0.08
C SER A 392 -6.40 23.71 -0.05
N LYS A 393 -7.32 22.79 -0.40
CA LYS A 393 -6.98 21.38 -0.54
C LYS A 393 -5.82 21.23 -1.54
N PRO A 394 -4.70 20.61 -1.11
CA PRO A 394 -3.61 20.29 -2.03
C PRO A 394 -4.05 19.33 -3.14
N ASP A 395 -3.55 19.58 -4.35
CA ASP A 395 -3.83 18.70 -5.49
C ASP A 395 -2.95 17.45 -5.44
N ALA A 396 -3.56 16.28 -5.55
CA ALA A 396 -2.85 15.01 -5.58
C ALA A 396 -2.29 14.66 -6.97
N HIS A 397 -2.66 15.40 -8.02
CA HIS A 397 -2.22 15.16 -9.40
C HIS A 397 -2.45 13.72 -9.85
N ASN A 398 -3.64 13.20 -9.63
CA ASN A 398 -3.97 11.79 -9.87
C ASN A 398 -5.42 11.59 -10.36
N ASP A 399 -5.90 12.48 -11.23
CA ASP A 399 -7.25 12.39 -11.80
C ASP A 399 -7.21 11.65 -13.14
N PHE A 400 -7.80 10.47 -13.18
CA PHE A 400 -7.85 9.63 -14.39
C PHE A 400 -9.29 9.27 -14.83
N GLY A 401 -10.33 9.82 -14.15
CA GLY A 401 -11.73 9.62 -14.51
C GLY A 401 -12.59 8.87 -13.51
#